data_02ed37d3b25ec780e664d212e781d6b5
#
_entry.id   02ed37d3b25ec780e664d212e781d6b5
#
_cell.length_a   1.000
_cell.length_b   1.000
_cell.length_c   1.000
_cell.angle_alpha   90.00
_cell.angle_beta   90.00
_cell.angle_gamma   90.00
#
_symmetry.space_group_name_H-M   'P 1'
#
loop_
_entity.id
_entity.type
_entity.pdbx_description
1 polymer ?
#
loop_
_entity_poly.entity_id
_entity_poly.type
_entity_poly.pdbx_seq_one_letter_code
_entity_poly.pdbx_strand_id
1 'polypeptide(L)'
;MAKKVADQLVDTLEKAGVRRIYAVTGDSLNEVNEAVRKNGRLRWIHVRHEETGAYAAAAEAQLTGELACCAGSSGPGHVHLINGLYDAQRSGARVLAIASTIPSREFGTEYFQETNTIKLFDDCSYYNQVATTPEQFPRMLQGAMQAAISSRGVGVIGLPGDLAAENATAGLSSTFSFPTRQRVCPAEQEIRELADLLNNAKKVTLYCGIGAKDAHSELVQLAKLLNAPVAYSFKGKMEIQYDNPNEVGMTGLLGMPSGYYSMHEAEVLVLLGTDFPYEAFMPESNTIVQVDINPNRLGRRAKIQLGLCGDVKDTLDELIPLIHQKEDDSFLREQLAKYEKVRENLRSAAAVRGKEEKIQPEYVISVVDELSSDDAIFTVDTGMTCVWGARYLQATGMRKMLGSFNHGSMANAMPQAIGAALAYPGRQVVALCGDGGISMLLGDLATIVQYHLPIKLIVFNNRSLGMVKLEMEVAGLPDWQTTMLNPDFARVALSMGMAGYNVINPDDVFPTLQKVFNADGPALVNIMTDPNALAMPPKIEFSQMLGFAQTMYKLMMEGRSKEVLDTIDTNLKHWKEVF
;
A
#
# COMPACT_ATOMS: atom_id res chain seq x y z
N MET A 1 -19.48 40.50 -1.43
CA MET A 1 -18.12 40.55 -2.00
C MET A 1 -18.10 39.67 -3.24
N ALA A 2 -17.33 40.03 -4.26
CA ALA A 2 -17.15 39.15 -5.42
C ALA A 2 -16.49 37.84 -4.99
N LYS A 3 -16.85 36.73 -5.63
CA LYS A 3 -16.28 35.41 -5.38
C LYS A 3 -14.83 35.35 -5.88
N LYS A 4 -13.89 34.91 -5.04
CA LYS A 4 -12.49 34.79 -5.43
C LYS A 4 -12.22 33.45 -6.14
N VAL A 5 -11.07 33.32 -6.82
CA VAL A 5 -10.58 32.07 -7.41
C VAL A 5 -10.43 30.99 -6.31
N ALA A 6 -9.92 31.34 -5.13
CA ALA A 6 -9.85 30.42 -3.98
C ALA A 6 -11.23 29.92 -3.53
N ASP A 7 -12.25 30.77 -3.50
CA ASP A 7 -13.63 30.37 -3.19
C ASP A 7 -14.18 29.41 -4.27
N GLN A 8 -13.84 29.64 -5.53
CA GLN A 8 -14.25 28.79 -6.65
C GLN A 8 -13.56 27.41 -6.57
N LEU A 9 -12.27 27.36 -6.19
CA LEU A 9 -11.55 26.12 -5.91
C LEU A 9 -12.29 25.29 -4.86
N VAL A 10 -12.53 25.88 -3.69
CA VAL A 10 -13.13 25.18 -2.54
C VAL A 10 -14.55 24.69 -2.87
N ASP A 11 -15.38 25.50 -3.53
CA ASP A 11 -16.72 25.09 -3.96
C ASP A 11 -16.68 23.93 -4.98
N THR A 12 -15.65 23.92 -5.85
CA THR A 12 -15.48 22.86 -6.86
C THR A 12 -15.05 21.55 -6.18
N LEU A 13 -14.10 21.62 -5.24
CA LEU A 13 -13.67 20.46 -4.46
C LEU A 13 -14.82 19.85 -3.66
N GLU A 14 -15.62 20.69 -3.00
CA GLU A 14 -16.79 20.23 -2.26
C GLU A 14 -17.81 19.50 -3.15
N LYS A 15 -18.15 20.09 -4.31
CA LYS A 15 -19.05 19.47 -5.29
C LYS A 15 -18.50 18.15 -5.85
N ALA A 16 -17.18 18.02 -5.89
CA ALA A 16 -16.49 16.80 -6.29
C ALA A 16 -16.43 15.72 -5.18
N GLY A 17 -16.99 15.99 -4.00
CA GLY A 17 -17.02 15.05 -2.89
C GLY A 17 -15.77 15.10 -1.99
N VAL A 18 -14.81 15.98 -2.27
CA VAL A 18 -13.64 16.17 -1.41
C VAL A 18 -14.11 16.73 -0.06
N ARG A 19 -13.62 16.13 1.02
CA ARG A 19 -14.01 16.49 2.39
C ARG A 19 -12.88 17.14 3.19
N ARG A 20 -11.64 16.91 2.77
CA ARG A 20 -10.42 17.31 3.47
C ARG A 20 -9.33 17.76 2.50
N ILE A 21 -8.51 18.70 2.97
CA ILE A 21 -7.24 19.06 2.33
C ILE A 21 -6.15 18.80 3.37
N TYR A 22 -5.21 17.90 3.07
CA TYR A 22 -4.07 17.59 3.92
C TYR A 22 -2.90 18.49 3.53
N ALA A 23 -2.44 19.35 4.43
CA ALA A 23 -1.38 20.31 4.11
C ALA A 23 -0.74 20.92 5.35
N VAL A 24 0.44 21.49 5.17
CA VAL A 24 1.02 22.50 6.05
C VAL A 24 0.49 23.88 5.59
N THR A 25 0.10 24.72 6.55
CA THR A 25 -0.33 26.09 6.26
C THR A 25 0.87 26.94 5.83
N GLY A 26 0.79 27.61 4.71
CA GLY A 26 1.82 28.50 4.16
C GLY A 26 1.22 29.75 3.55
N ASP A 27 2.02 30.81 3.40
CA ASP A 27 1.60 32.13 2.97
C ASP A 27 0.95 32.15 1.58
N SER A 28 1.49 31.42 0.62
CA SER A 28 0.92 31.31 -0.73
C SER A 28 -0.44 30.59 -0.78
N LEU A 29 -0.81 29.88 0.32
CA LEU A 29 -2.10 29.20 0.50
C LEU A 29 -3.11 30.02 1.34
N ASN A 30 -2.78 31.24 1.79
CA ASN A 30 -3.63 32.02 2.70
C ASN A 30 -5.07 32.20 2.19
N GLU A 31 -5.25 32.50 0.90
CA GLU A 31 -6.59 32.67 0.32
C GLU A 31 -7.37 31.35 0.25
N VAL A 32 -6.67 30.23 0.00
CA VAL A 32 -7.28 28.90 0.02
C VAL A 32 -7.70 28.53 1.44
N ASN A 33 -6.84 28.77 2.44
CA ASN A 33 -7.15 28.55 3.86
C ASN A 33 -8.38 29.35 4.29
N GLU A 34 -8.45 30.64 3.92
CA GLU A 34 -9.58 31.50 4.24
C GLU A 34 -10.87 31.04 3.54
N ALA A 35 -10.77 30.58 2.29
CA ALA A 35 -11.91 30.01 1.56
C ALA A 35 -12.43 28.73 2.24
N VAL A 36 -11.54 27.83 2.69
CA VAL A 36 -11.92 26.63 3.45
C VAL A 36 -12.57 27.00 4.78
N ARG A 37 -12.00 27.97 5.51
CA ARG A 37 -12.56 28.46 6.77
C ARG A 37 -13.99 29.01 6.59
N LYS A 38 -14.23 29.78 5.53
CA LYS A 38 -15.55 30.34 5.19
C LYS A 38 -16.55 29.28 4.74
N ASN A 39 -16.09 28.29 3.96
CA ASN A 39 -16.94 27.21 3.47
C ASN A 39 -17.47 26.34 4.62
N GLY A 40 -16.65 26.04 5.64
CA GLY A 40 -17.01 25.32 6.87
C GLY A 40 -17.40 23.85 6.70
N ARG A 41 -17.43 23.33 5.46
CA ARG A 41 -17.75 21.93 5.14
C ARG A 41 -16.51 21.13 4.76
N LEU A 42 -15.54 21.73 4.06
CA LEU A 42 -14.20 21.15 3.91
C LEU A 42 -13.39 21.36 5.19
N ARG A 43 -12.62 20.35 5.56
CA ARG A 43 -11.70 20.43 6.69
C ARG A 43 -10.27 20.58 6.18
N TRP A 44 -9.52 21.51 6.77
CA TRP A 44 -8.08 21.58 6.63
C TRP A 44 -7.44 20.68 7.69
N ILE A 45 -6.69 19.68 7.25
CA ILE A 45 -5.95 18.78 8.13
C ILE A 45 -4.49 19.24 8.13
N HIS A 46 -4.11 19.90 9.21
CA HIS A 46 -2.78 20.46 9.37
C HIS A 46 -1.79 19.36 9.78
N VAL A 47 -1.00 18.89 8.82
CA VAL A 47 0.11 17.97 9.02
C VAL A 47 1.39 18.72 9.41
N ARG A 48 2.43 18.01 9.82
CA ARG A 48 3.74 18.62 10.14
C ARG A 48 4.70 18.57 8.97
N HIS A 49 4.44 17.68 8.02
CA HIS A 49 5.22 17.55 6.79
C HIS A 49 4.26 17.25 5.63
N GLU A 50 4.44 17.89 4.48
CA GLU A 50 3.54 17.75 3.33
C GLU A 50 3.56 16.33 2.73
N GLU A 51 4.66 15.61 2.84
CA GLU A 51 4.76 14.21 2.47
C GLU A 51 3.74 13.36 3.25
N THR A 52 3.58 13.60 4.56
CA THR A 52 2.51 13.00 5.37
C THR A 52 1.13 13.33 4.80
N GLY A 53 0.92 14.57 4.36
CA GLY A 53 -0.33 15.00 3.74
C GLY A 53 -0.63 14.24 2.45
N ALA A 54 0.36 14.02 1.60
CA ALA A 54 0.22 13.26 0.36
C ALA A 54 -0.09 11.77 0.62
N TYR A 55 0.59 11.12 1.56
CA TYR A 55 0.28 9.74 1.97
C TYR A 55 -1.12 9.61 2.60
N ALA A 56 -1.52 10.56 3.44
CA ALA A 56 -2.85 10.55 4.05
C ALA A 56 -3.95 10.70 2.99
N ALA A 57 -3.78 11.60 2.02
CA ALA A 57 -4.68 11.75 0.89
C ALA A 57 -4.72 10.46 0.04
N ALA A 58 -3.57 9.86 -0.23
CA ALA A 58 -3.50 8.59 -0.97
C ALA A 58 -4.24 7.45 -0.25
N ALA A 59 -4.11 7.36 1.07
CA ALA A 59 -4.81 6.37 1.88
C ALA A 59 -6.33 6.59 1.86
N GLU A 60 -6.80 7.84 2.05
CA GLU A 60 -8.21 8.18 1.93
C GLU A 60 -8.77 7.79 0.55
N ALA A 61 -8.07 8.15 -0.53
CA ALA A 61 -8.51 7.82 -1.89
C ALA A 61 -8.56 6.31 -2.16
N GLN A 62 -7.58 5.54 -1.67
CA GLN A 62 -7.56 4.08 -1.85
C GLN A 62 -8.70 3.38 -1.09
N LEU A 63 -9.02 3.85 0.11
CA LEU A 63 -10.05 3.26 0.96
C LEU A 63 -11.47 3.63 0.51
N THR A 64 -11.69 4.89 0.12
CA THR A 64 -13.03 5.38 -0.26
C THR A 64 -13.33 5.18 -1.75
N GLY A 65 -12.30 5.11 -2.60
CA GLY A 65 -12.45 5.15 -4.05
C GLY A 65 -12.80 6.55 -4.59
N GLU A 66 -12.88 7.57 -3.72
CA GLU A 66 -13.20 8.96 -4.06
C GLU A 66 -11.93 9.78 -4.32
N LEU A 67 -12.11 11.01 -4.79
CA LEU A 67 -11.01 11.96 -4.95
C LEU A 67 -10.63 12.54 -3.60
N ALA A 68 -9.35 12.43 -3.23
CA ALA A 68 -8.78 13.10 -2.07
C ALA A 68 -7.89 14.29 -2.48
N CYS A 69 -7.56 15.15 -1.54
CA CYS A 69 -6.80 16.37 -1.84
C CYS A 69 -5.69 16.62 -0.82
N CYS A 70 -4.50 16.96 -1.32
CA CYS A 70 -3.40 17.50 -0.53
C CYS A 70 -2.92 18.83 -1.12
N ALA A 71 -2.20 19.62 -0.33
CA ALA A 71 -1.65 20.89 -0.80
C ALA A 71 -0.27 21.17 -0.20
N GLY A 72 0.56 21.89 -0.94
CA GLY A 72 1.83 22.42 -0.49
C GLY A 72 1.99 23.88 -0.90
N SER A 73 2.55 24.70 0.01
CA SER A 73 2.87 26.10 -0.30
C SER A 73 4.04 26.21 -1.29
N SER A 74 4.34 27.41 -1.74
CA SER A 74 5.41 27.68 -2.72
C SER A 74 6.77 27.12 -2.28
N GLY A 75 7.55 26.67 -3.24
CA GLY A 75 8.90 26.14 -3.03
C GLY A 75 8.92 24.87 -2.20
N PRO A 76 9.55 24.87 -1.00
CA PRO A 76 9.73 23.65 -0.20
C PRO A 76 8.41 22.93 0.13
N GLY A 77 7.31 23.67 0.35
CA GLY A 77 6.03 23.07 0.73
C GLY A 77 5.51 22.09 -0.33
N HIS A 78 5.45 22.50 -1.60
CA HIS A 78 5.01 21.56 -2.63
C HIS A 78 6.10 20.57 -3.08
N VAL A 79 7.38 20.87 -2.89
CA VAL A 79 8.48 19.90 -3.14
C VAL A 79 8.35 18.68 -2.22
N HIS A 80 8.00 18.89 -0.96
CA HIS A 80 7.82 17.80 0.01
C HIS A 80 6.68 16.82 -0.35
N LEU A 81 5.71 17.22 -1.16
CA LEU A 81 4.61 16.34 -1.58
C LEU A 81 5.09 15.15 -2.44
N ILE A 82 6.23 15.29 -3.14
CA ILE A 82 6.61 14.44 -4.28
C ILE A 82 6.63 12.96 -3.92
N ASN A 83 7.27 12.55 -2.83
CA ASN A 83 7.40 11.14 -2.48
C ASN A 83 6.03 10.49 -2.23
N GLY A 84 5.16 11.16 -1.48
CA GLY A 84 3.78 10.68 -1.27
C GLY A 84 2.93 10.69 -2.55
N LEU A 85 3.17 11.63 -3.48
CA LEU A 85 2.50 11.65 -4.78
C LEU A 85 2.97 10.52 -5.71
N TYR A 86 4.26 10.14 -5.67
CA TYR A 86 4.72 8.93 -6.35
C TYR A 86 4.02 7.69 -5.83
N ASP A 87 3.89 7.54 -4.50
CA ASP A 87 3.14 6.43 -3.91
C ASP A 87 1.67 6.43 -4.36
N ALA A 88 1.01 7.59 -4.32
CA ALA A 88 -0.36 7.77 -4.80
C ALA A 88 -0.51 7.35 -6.28
N GLN A 89 0.38 7.83 -7.14
CA GLN A 89 0.39 7.54 -8.57
C GLN A 89 0.59 6.04 -8.84
N ARG A 90 1.59 5.41 -8.19
CA ARG A 90 1.90 3.98 -8.34
C ARG A 90 0.83 3.08 -7.73
N SER A 91 0.15 3.55 -6.71
CA SER A 91 -0.94 2.82 -6.05
C SER A 91 -2.30 2.98 -6.75
N GLY A 92 -2.41 3.90 -7.72
CA GLY A 92 -3.66 4.20 -8.42
C GLY A 92 -4.65 4.97 -7.53
N ALA A 93 -4.15 5.74 -6.57
CA ALA A 93 -4.94 6.58 -5.67
C ALA A 93 -5.35 7.89 -6.37
N ARG A 94 -6.62 8.22 -6.34
CA ARG A 94 -7.19 9.42 -6.97
C ARG A 94 -6.89 10.64 -6.12
N VAL A 95 -5.77 11.33 -6.37
CA VAL A 95 -5.33 12.48 -5.58
C VAL A 95 -5.22 13.73 -6.44
N LEU A 96 -5.86 14.81 -6.01
CA LEU A 96 -5.58 16.16 -6.49
C LEU A 96 -4.54 16.80 -5.56
N ALA A 97 -3.42 17.25 -6.11
CA ALA A 97 -2.44 18.05 -5.40
C ALA A 97 -2.54 19.52 -5.83
N ILE A 98 -2.69 20.40 -4.86
CA ILE A 98 -2.63 21.86 -5.05
C ILE A 98 -1.19 22.28 -4.76
N ALA A 99 -0.43 22.56 -5.81
CA ALA A 99 0.91 23.11 -5.71
C ALA A 99 0.83 24.62 -5.77
N SER A 100 0.76 25.29 -4.61
CA SER A 100 0.76 26.75 -4.62
C SER A 100 2.11 27.28 -5.06
N THR A 101 2.13 28.40 -5.76
CA THR A 101 3.35 28.98 -6.31
C THR A 101 3.54 30.43 -5.87
N ILE A 102 4.72 30.97 -6.15
CA ILE A 102 5.02 32.39 -6.01
C ILE A 102 4.04 33.24 -6.83
N PRO A 103 3.94 34.57 -6.59
CA PRO A 103 3.10 35.45 -7.41
C PRO A 103 3.43 35.34 -8.90
N SER A 104 2.39 35.27 -9.74
CA SER A 104 2.52 35.02 -11.18
C SER A 104 3.42 36.04 -11.92
N ARG A 105 3.42 37.30 -11.48
CA ARG A 105 4.26 38.38 -12.03
C ARG A 105 5.78 38.17 -11.79
N GLU A 106 6.15 37.29 -10.86
CA GLU A 106 7.54 36.98 -10.50
C GLU A 106 8.08 35.72 -11.19
N PHE A 107 7.31 35.06 -12.03
CA PHE A 107 7.74 33.86 -12.73
C PHE A 107 8.93 34.13 -13.64
N GLY A 108 9.99 33.31 -13.52
CA GLY A 108 11.20 33.38 -14.31
C GLY A 108 12.20 34.45 -13.84
N THR A 109 12.02 35.01 -12.64
CA THR A 109 12.91 36.03 -12.08
C THR A 109 13.86 35.49 -11.01
N GLU A 110 13.85 34.17 -10.74
CA GLU A 110 14.55 33.56 -9.60
C GLU A 110 14.08 34.10 -8.25
N TYR A 111 12.79 34.43 -8.18
CA TYR A 111 12.16 34.93 -6.96
C TYR A 111 12.23 33.90 -5.82
N PHE A 112 12.24 34.42 -4.58
CA PHE A 112 12.25 33.59 -3.38
C PHE A 112 11.19 32.46 -3.43
N GLN A 113 11.60 31.23 -3.21
CA GLN A 113 10.79 30.00 -3.32
C GLN A 113 10.28 29.67 -4.74
N GLU A 114 10.82 30.25 -5.79
CA GLU A 114 10.44 29.86 -7.14
C GLU A 114 10.87 28.42 -7.44
N THR A 115 9.99 27.64 -8.03
CA THR A 115 10.26 26.31 -8.57
C THR A 115 9.52 26.12 -9.89
N ASN A 116 10.04 25.29 -10.78
CA ASN A 116 9.32 24.94 -12.00
C ASN A 116 8.35 23.79 -11.71
N THR A 117 7.15 24.14 -11.27
CA THR A 117 6.10 23.21 -10.86
C THR A 117 5.78 22.16 -11.94
N ILE A 118 5.76 22.57 -13.22
CA ILE A 118 5.44 21.67 -14.34
C ILE A 118 6.51 20.57 -14.44
N LYS A 119 7.80 20.94 -14.43
CA LYS A 119 8.88 19.94 -14.48
C LYS A 119 8.93 19.07 -13.23
N LEU A 120 8.64 19.67 -12.07
CA LEU A 120 8.78 19.01 -10.78
C LEU A 120 7.81 17.82 -10.62
N PHE A 121 6.58 17.95 -11.11
CA PHE A 121 5.53 16.93 -10.95
C PHE A 121 5.26 16.12 -12.22
N ASP A 122 6.05 16.27 -13.27
CA ASP A 122 5.83 15.64 -14.57
C ASP A 122 5.77 14.10 -14.47
N ASP A 123 6.70 13.49 -13.75
CA ASP A 123 6.78 12.01 -13.64
C ASP A 123 5.80 11.41 -12.61
N CYS A 124 5.30 12.19 -11.66
CA CYS A 124 4.41 11.69 -10.60
C CYS A 124 2.93 12.08 -10.79
N SER A 125 2.53 12.53 -11.98
CA SER A 125 1.15 12.92 -12.25
C SER A 125 0.69 12.65 -13.68
N TYR A 126 -0.61 12.51 -13.88
CA TYR A 126 -1.22 12.40 -15.23
C TYR A 126 -1.63 13.75 -15.81
N TYR A 127 -1.68 14.79 -14.97
CA TYR A 127 -1.97 16.17 -15.37
C TYR A 127 -1.21 17.10 -14.44
N ASN A 128 -0.52 18.06 -15.02
CA ASN A 128 0.26 19.04 -14.26
C ASN A 128 0.34 20.34 -15.04
N GLN A 129 -0.40 21.35 -14.59
CA GLN A 129 -0.43 22.66 -15.22
C GLN A 129 -0.51 23.76 -14.15
N VAL A 130 0.01 24.95 -14.47
CA VAL A 130 -0.06 26.15 -13.63
C VAL A 130 -1.05 27.14 -14.24
N ALA A 131 -2.08 27.50 -13.49
CA ALA A 131 -3.04 28.53 -13.92
C ALA A 131 -2.41 29.92 -13.79
N THR A 132 -2.62 30.76 -14.79
CA THR A 132 -2.08 32.13 -14.82
C THR A 132 -3.16 33.21 -14.92
N THR A 133 -4.39 32.81 -15.19
CA THR A 133 -5.54 33.74 -15.19
C THR A 133 -6.79 33.14 -14.56
N PRO A 134 -7.72 33.97 -14.01
CA PRO A 134 -8.99 33.48 -13.47
C PRO A 134 -9.86 32.74 -14.49
N GLU A 135 -9.75 33.08 -15.77
CA GLU A 135 -10.54 32.47 -16.85
C GLU A 135 -10.08 31.02 -17.15
N GLN A 136 -8.77 30.73 -17.02
CA GLN A 136 -8.21 29.42 -17.27
C GLN A 136 -8.51 28.47 -16.11
N PHE A 137 -8.48 28.96 -14.88
CA PHE A 137 -8.46 28.18 -13.65
C PHE A 137 -9.56 27.11 -13.58
N PRO A 138 -10.86 27.39 -13.83
CA PRO A 138 -11.91 26.37 -13.69
C PRO A 138 -11.73 25.17 -14.60
N ARG A 139 -11.26 25.40 -15.84
CA ARG A 139 -11.04 24.31 -16.82
C ARG A 139 -9.81 23.48 -16.47
N MET A 140 -8.75 24.13 -16.02
CA MET A 140 -7.52 23.45 -15.62
C MET A 140 -7.74 22.62 -14.34
N LEU A 141 -8.45 23.17 -13.36
CA LEU A 141 -8.84 22.42 -12.16
C LEU A 141 -9.68 21.20 -12.52
N GLN A 142 -10.67 21.37 -13.40
CA GLN A 142 -11.48 20.25 -13.89
C GLN A 142 -10.62 19.20 -14.60
N GLY A 143 -9.68 19.61 -15.45
CA GLY A 143 -8.75 18.73 -16.15
C GLY A 143 -7.89 17.92 -15.18
N ALA A 144 -7.32 18.55 -14.14
CA ALA A 144 -6.53 17.89 -13.11
C ALA A 144 -7.35 16.83 -12.33
N MET A 145 -8.58 17.20 -11.93
CA MET A 145 -9.47 16.29 -11.20
C MET A 145 -9.91 15.10 -12.07
N GLN A 146 -10.27 15.35 -13.34
CA GLN A 146 -10.66 14.31 -14.29
C GLN A 146 -9.50 13.36 -14.57
N ALA A 147 -8.28 13.87 -14.75
CA ALA A 147 -7.10 13.05 -14.94
C ALA A 147 -6.84 12.14 -13.73
N ALA A 148 -6.92 12.68 -12.50
CA ALA A 148 -6.78 11.90 -11.29
C ALA A 148 -7.81 10.77 -11.18
N ILE A 149 -9.07 11.04 -11.54
CA ILE A 149 -10.18 10.09 -11.42
C ILE A 149 -10.12 9.02 -12.52
N SER A 150 -10.01 9.44 -13.78
CA SER A 150 -10.10 8.53 -14.94
C SER A 150 -8.86 7.66 -15.09
N SER A 151 -7.67 8.22 -14.85
CA SER A 151 -6.41 7.49 -14.95
C SER A 151 -6.04 6.75 -13.64
N ARG A 152 -6.81 6.96 -12.57
CA ARG A 152 -6.52 6.40 -11.22
C ARG A 152 -5.10 6.76 -10.79
N GLY A 153 -4.89 8.01 -10.41
CA GLY A 153 -3.58 8.51 -10.00
C GLY A 153 -3.64 9.97 -9.59
N VAL A 154 -2.62 10.73 -9.91
CA VAL A 154 -2.42 12.11 -9.45
C VAL A 154 -2.72 13.11 -10.55
N GLY A 155 -3.47 14.17 -10.18
CA GLY A 155 -3.56 15.41 -10.94
C GLY A 155 -2.99 16.55 -10.12
N VAL A 156 -2.20 17.43 -10.72
CA VAL A 156 -1.60 18.58 -10.05
C VAL A 156 -2.12 19.88 -10.67
N ILE A 157 -2.53 20.80 -9.83
CA ILE A 157 -2.86 22.17 -10.22
C ILE A 157 -1.93 23.17 -9.53
N GLY A 158 -1.11 23.85 -10.33
CA GLY A 158 -0.31 24.97 -9.86
C GLY A 158 -1.20 26.23 -9.68
N LEU A 159 -1.19 26.80 -8.49
CA LEU A 159 -2.01 27.97 -8.14
C LEU A 159 -1.14 29.09 -7.56
N PRO A 160 -0.86 30.17 -8.32
CA PRO A 160 -0.19 31.35 -7.78
C PRO A 160 -0.99 32.00 -6.65
N GLY A 161 -0.30 32.44 -5.59
CA GLY A 161 -0.93 33.04 -4.42
C GLY A 161 -1.71 34.33 -4.75
N ASP A 162 -1.21 35.15 -5.68
CA ASP A 162 -1.88 36.35 -6.17
C ASP A 162 -3.13 36.01 -6.99
N LEU A 163 -3.07 35.00 -7.86
CA LEU A 163 -4.23 34.53 -8.62
C LEU A 163 -5.35 34.00 -7.70
N ALA A 164 -4.99 33.32 -6.62
CA ALA A 164 -5.96 32.81 -5.64
C ALA A 164 -6.81 33.95 -5.02
N ALA A 165 -6.22 35.15 -4.90
CA ALA A 165 -6.87 36.37 -4.38
C ALA A 165 -7.74 37.10 -5.40
N GLU A 166 -7.55 36.86 -6.69
CA GLU A 166 -8.29 37.52 -7.75
C GLU A 166 -9.79 37.13 -7.78
N ASN A 167 -10.61 38.00 -8.39
CA ASN A 167 -12.01 37.69 -8.58
C ASN A 167 -12.19 36.57 -9.61
N ALA A 168 -12.97 35.57 -9.26
CA ALA A 168 -13.35 34.50 -10.18
C ALA A 168 -14.20 35.09 -11.33
N THR A 169 -13.96 34.59 -12.55
CA THR A 169 -14.72 34.99 -13.72
C THR A 169 -16.18 34.51 -13.63
N ALA A 170 -17.13 35.43 -13.72
CA ALA A 170 -18.54 35.10 -13.65
C ALA A 170 -18.99 34.20 -14.81
N GLY A 171 -19.85 33.24 -14.53
CA GLY A 171 -20.42 32.33 -15.54
C GLY A 171 -19.54 31.13 -15.93
N LEU A 172 -18.28 31.11 -15.51
CA LEU A 172 -17.41 29.92 -15.65
C LEU A 172 -17.52 29.07 -14.38
N SER A 173 -18.54 28.24 -14.30
CA SER A 173 -18.60 27.18 -13.30
C SER A 173 -18.22 25.84 -13.96
N SER A 174 -17.32 25.08 -13.35
CA SER A 174 -17.16 23.70 -13.74
C SER A 174 -18.44 22.93 -13.41
N THR A 175 -19.16 22.47 -14.43
CA THR A 175 -20.15 21.43 -14.26
C THR A 175 -19.37 20.11 -14.14
N PHE A 176 -18.99 19.76 -12.92
CA PHE A 176 -18.27 18.53 -12.70
C PHE A 176 -19.27 17.37 -12.69
N SER A 177 -19.17 16.50 -13.68
CA SER A 177 -19.85 15.22 -13.71
C SER A 177 -18.83 14.15 -13.46
N PHE A 178 -18.95 13.42 -12.35
CA PHE A 178 -18.15 12.21 -12.15
C PHE A 178 -18.58 11.16 -13.18
N PRO A 179 -17.63 10.52 -13.87
CA PRO A 179 -17.98 9.38 -14.70
C PRO A 179 -18.60 8.30 -13.81
N THR A 180 -19.79 7.85 -14.15
CA THR A 180 -20.33 6.60 -13.61
C THR A 180 -19.37 5.46 -13.94
N ARG A 181 -19.31 4.42 -13.09
CA ARG A 181 -18.52 3.21 -13.41
C ARG A 181 -18.91 2.74 -14.82
N GLN A 182 -17.94 2.80 -15.73
CA GLN A 182 -18.12 2.24 -17.06
C GLN A 182 -17.92 0.72 -16.99
N ARG A 183 -18.80 -0.03 -17.61
CA ARG A 183 -18.60 -1.45 -17.84
C ARG A 183 -17.53 -1.62 -18.91
N VAL A 184 -16.47 -2.35 -18.60
CA VAL A 184 -15.38 -2.67 -19.55
C VAL A 184 -15.30 -4.18 -19.67
N CYS A 185 -15.82 -4.71 -20.77
CA CYS A 185 -15.87 -6.13 -21.03
C CYS A 185 -15.09 -6.44 -22.31
N PRO A 186 -14.28 -7.52 -22.36
CA PRO A 186 -13.66 -7.99 -23.59
C PRO A 186 -14.69 -8.34 -24.65
N ALA A 187 -14.26 -8.48 -25.91
CA ALA A 187 -15.13 -8.92 -26.99
C ALA A 187 -15.66 -10.35 -26.72
N GLU A 188 -16.89 -10.64 -27.15
CA GLU A 188 -17.52 -11.95 -26.96
C GLU A 188 -16.64 -13.11 -27.51
N GLN A 189 -15.95 -12.89 -28.64
CA GLN A 189 -15.04 -13.87 -29.21
C GLN A 189 -13.85 -14.19 -28.28
N GLU A 190 -13.28 -13.17 -27.61
CA GLU A 190 -12.17 -13.34 -26.67
C GLU A 190 -12.63 -14.10 -25.41
N ILE A 191 -13.85 -13.83 -24.91
CA ILE A 191 -14.47 -14.56 -23.81
C ILE A 191 -14.67 -16.04 -24.17
N ARG A 192 -15.16 -16.35 -25.39
CA ARG A 192 -15.33 -17.72 -25.87
C ARG A 192 -13.99 -18.46 -26.00
N GLU A 193 -12.97 -17.79 -26.51
CA GLU A 193 -11.63 -18.35 -26.63
C GLU A 193 -11.05 -18.69 -25.24
N LEU A 194 -11.24 -17.80 -24.27
CA LEU A 194 -10.86 -18.07 -22.88
C LEU A 194 -11.65 -19.25 -22.29
N ALA A 195 -12.96 -19.31 -22.52
CA ALA A 195 -13.80 -20.41 -22.04
C ALA A 195 -13.35 -21.76 -22.62
N ASP A 196 -13.10 -21.82 -23.90
CA ASP A 196 -12.64 -23.04 -24.57
C ASP A 196 -11.28 -23.51 -24.03
N LEU A 197 -10.35 -22.56 -23.80
CA LEU A 197 -9.05 -22.84 -23.23
C LEU A 197 -9.17 -23.42 -21.82
N LEU A 198 -10.00 -22.81 -20.97
CA LEU A 198 -10.21 -23.24 -19.58
C LEU A 198 -10.96 -24.58 -19.49
N ASN A 199 -11.95 -24.81 -20.34
CA ASN A 199 -12.71 -26.06 -20.37
C ASN A 199 -11.83 -27.26 -20.80
N ASN A 200 -10.85 -27.04 -21.67
CA ASN A 200 -9.95 -28.10 -22.16
C ASN A 200 -8.74 -28.35 -21.24
N ALA A 201 -8.30 -27.37 -20.45
CA ALA A 201 -7.16 -27.52 -19.56
C ALA A 201 -7.49 -28.47 -18.39
N LYS A 202 -6.52 -29.28 -17.96
CA LYS A 202 -6.68 -30.17 -16.78
C LYS A 202 -6.29 -29.48 -15.48
N LYS A 203 -5.25 -28.64 -15.51
CA LYS A 203 -4.70 -27.94 -14.34
C LYS A 203 -4.75 -26.44 -14.57
N VAL A 204 -5.65 -25.75 -13.88
CA VAL A 204 -5.80 -24.30 -13.95
C VAL A 204 -5.47 -23.70 -12.60
N THR A 205 -4.70 -22.60 -12.57
CA THR A 205 -4.49 -21.77 -11.37
C THR A 205 -4.95 -20.36 -11.67
N LEU A 206 -5.69 -19.76 -10.73
CA LEU A 206 -6.09 -18.37 -10.77
C LEU A 206 -5.13 -17.55 -9.91
N TYR A 207 -4.49 -16.53 -10.49
CA TYR A 207 -3.62 -15.61 -9.75
C TYR A 207 -4.23 -14.20 -9.76
N CYS A 208 -4.64 -13.74 -8.58
CA CYS A 208 -5.48 -12.57 -8.42
C CYS A 208 -4.72 -11.38 -7.83
N GLY A 209 -4.86 -10.21 -8.46
CA GLY A 209 -4.40 -8.94 -7.92
C GLY A 209 -5.53 -8.09 -7.36
N ILE A 210 -5.20 -6.85 -7.00
CA ILE A 210 -6.17 -5.87 -6.49
C ILE A 210 -7.28 -5.53 -7.49
N GLY A 211 -7.05 -5.74 -8.79
CA GLY A 211 -8.08 -5.54 -9.81
C GLY A 211 -9.25 -6.50 -9.71
N ALA A 212 -9.11 -7.60 -8.95
CA ALA A 212 -10.18 -8.55 -8.69
C ALA A 212 -11.00 -8.24 -7.40
N LYS A 213 -10.74 -7.11 -6.72
CA LYS A 213 -11.35 -6.77 -5.43
C LYS A 213 -12.89 -6.78 -5.42
N ASP A 214 -13.52 -6.36 -6.50
CA ASP A 214 -14.97 -6.27 -6.62
C ASP A 214 -15.59 -7.54 -7.23
N ALA A 215 -14.79 -8.59 -7.47
CA ALA A 215 -15.17 -9.83 -8.15
C ALA A 215 -15.04 -11.09 -7.27
N HIS A 216 -15.07 -10.94 -5.94
CA HIS A 216 -14.80 -12.05 -5.01
C HIS A 216 -15.75 -13.23 -5.19
N SER A 217 -17.06 -12.99 -5.27
CA SER A 217 -18.08 -14.03 -5.45
C SER A 217 -17.94 -14.77 -6.79
N GLU A 218 -17.69 -14.02 -7.85
CA GLU A 218 -17.49 -14.55 -9.20
C GLU A 218 -16.18 -15.36 -9.27
N LEU A 219 -15.12 -14.87 -8.60
CA LEU A 219 -13.85 -15.59 -8.49
C LEU A 219 -14.01 -16.94 -7.79
N VAL A 220 -14.66 -16.96 -6.64
CA VAL A 220 -14.90 -18.21 -5.88
C VAL A 220 -15.78 -19.17 -6.68
N GLN A 221 -16.78 -18.66 -7.40
CA GLN A 221 -17.61 -19.47 -8.29
C GLN A 221 -16.79 -20.08 -9.44
N LEU A 222 -15.97 -19.28 -10.13
CA LEU A 222 -15.10 -19.76 -11.20
C LEU A 222 -14.10 -20.80 -10.68
N ALA A 223 -13.45 -20.52 -9.56
CA ALA A 223 -12.52 -21.44 -8.93
C ALA A 223 -13.16 -22.80 -8.59
N LYS A 224 -14.39 -22.78 -8.10
CA LYS A 224 -15.19 -23.99 -7.82
C LYS A 224 -15.51 -24.77 -9.10
N LEU A 225 -15.96 -24.10 -10.17
CA LEU A 225 -16.28 -24.76 -11.45
C LEU A 225 -15.04 -25.44 -12.06
N LEU A 226 -13.89 -24.79 -11.98
CA LEU A 226 -12.65 -25.28 -12.54
C LEU A 226 -11.86 -26.23 -11.62
N ASN A 227 -12.27 -26.43 -10.36
CA ASN A 227 -11.44 -27.03 -9.31
C ASN A 227 -10.04 -26.40 -9.28
N ALA A 228 -9.98 -25.06 -9.41
CA ALA A 228 -8.74 -24.32 -9.55
C ALA A 228 -8.28 -23.76 -8.22
N PRO A 229 -6.99 -23.96 -7.82
CA PRO A 229 -6.40 -23.22 -6.74
C PRO A 229 -6.34 -21.72 -7.05
N VAL A 230 -6.49 -20.89 -6.00
CA VAL A 230 -6.45 -19.44 -6.06
C VAL A 230 -5.26 -18.92 -5.29
N ALA A 231 -4.29 -18.36 -6.00
CA ALA A 231 -3.19 -17.62 -5.45
C ALA A 231 -3.41 -16.11 -5.63
N TYR A 232 -2.73 -15.29 -4.86
CA TYR A 232 -2.91 -13.83 -4.95
C TYR A 232 -1.63 -13.06 -4.67
N SER A 233 -1.63 -11.81 -5.15
CA SER A 233 -0.59 -10.83 -4.83
C SER A 233 -0.83 -10.23 -3.43
N PHE A 234 0.22 -9.69 -2.82
CA PHE A 234 0.10 -9.05 -1.50
C PHE A 234 -1.01 -7.96 -1.48
N LYS A 235 -1.05 -7.11 -2.50
CA LYS A 235 -2.06 -6.04 -2.60
C LYS A 235 -3.49 -6.57 -2.71
N GLY A 236 -3.66 -7.79 -3.27
CA GLY A 236 -4.97 -8.43 -3.39
C GLY A 236 -5.41 -9.23 -2.14
N LYS A 237 -4.51 -9.49 -1.20
CA LYS A 237 -4.74 -10.42 -0.09
C LYS A 237 -6.07 -10.21 0.63
N MET A 238 -6.34 -9.00 1.13
CA MET A 238 -7.52 -8.72 1.95
C MET A 238 -8.84 -8.83 1.17
N GLU A 239 -8.78 -8.80 -0.15
CA GLU A 239 -9.96 -8.88 -1.02
C GLU A 239 -10.22 -10.30 -1.57
N ILE A 240 -9.22 -11.21 -1.48
CA ILE A 240 -9.25 -12.53 -2.15
C ILE A 240 -9.22 -13.68 -1.14
N GLN A 241 -8.54 -13.52 0.00
CA GLN A 241 -8.27 -14.60 0.94
C GLN A 241 -9.53 -15.11 1.66
N TYR A 242 -10.39 -14.21 2.14
CA TYR A 242 -11.55 -14.58 2.99
C TYR A 242 -12.55 -15.46 2.24
N ASP A 243 -13.24 -16.34 2.97
CA ASP A 243 -14.29 -17.22 2.46
C ASP A 243 -13.97 -17.89 1.10
N ASN A 244 -12.69 -18.23 0.89
CA ASN A 244 -12.20 -18.83 -0.33
C ASN A 244 -11.65 -20.23 -0.07
N PRO A 245 -12.45 -21.30 -0.31
CA PRO A 245 -12.04 -22.68 -0.04
C PRO A 245 -10.90 -23.17 -0.96
N ASN A 246 -10.65 -22.49 -2.07
CA ASN A 246 -9.62 -22.83 -3.04
C ASN A 246 -8.31 -22.03 -2.82
N GLU A 247 -8.21 -21.26 -1.72
CA GLU A 247 -7.05 -20.45 -1.41
C GLU A 247 -5.79 -21.30 -1.23
N VAL A 248 -4.69 -20.92 -1.89
CA VAL A 248 -3.37 -21.54 -1.76
C VAL A 248 -2.27 -20.56 -1.35
N GLY A 249 -2.66 -19.40 -0.91
CA GLY A 249 -1.79 -18.39 -0.34
C GLY A 249 -1.23 -17.40 -1.34
N MET A 250 -0.49 -16.45 -0.79
CA MET A 250 0.15 -15.36 -1.51
C MET A 250 1.47 -15.81 -2.14
N THR A 251 1.80 -15.27 -3.32
CA THR A 251 3.13 -15.45 -3.90
C THR A 251 3.79 -14.13 -4.27
N GLY A 252 5.06 -14.18 -4.58
CA GLY A 252 5.95 -13.04 -4.83
C GLY A 252 7.05 -12.94 -3.78
N LEU A 253 7.82 -11.85 -3.78
CA LEU A 253 8.98 -11.67 -2.91
C LEU A 253 8.66 -11.90 -1.42
N LEU A 254 7.49 -11.49 -0.96
CA LEU A 254 7.02 -11.64 0.42
C LEU A 254 6.17 -12.90 0.63
N GLY A 255 5.94 -13.66 -0.43
CA GLY A 255 4.97 -14.74 -0.50
C GLY A 255 5.38 -16.04 0.13
N MET A 256 4.62 -17.08 -0.19
CA MET A 256 4.73 -18.42 0.34
C MET A 256 4.97 -19.43 -0.79
N PRO A 257 5.64 -20.57 -0.50
CA PRO A 257 5.94 -21.58 -1.52
C PRO A 257 4.70 -22.15 -2.21
N SER A 258 3.61 -22.35 -1.48
CA SER A 258 2.37 -22.95 -2.00
C SER A 258 1.77 -22.17 -3.17
N GLY A 259 1.66 -20.84 -3.05
CA GLY A 259 1.20 -19.99 -4.14
C GLY A 259 2.13 -20.03 -5.35
N TYR A 260 3.45 -20.03 -5.11
CA TYR A 260 4.46 -20.12 -6.16
C TYR A 260 4.35 -21.44 -6.94
N TYR A 261 4.37 -22.58 -6.25
CA TYR A 261 4.27 -23.89 -6.90
C TYR A 261 2.93 -24.08 -7.62
N SER A 262 1.84 -23.61 -7.05
CA SER A 262 0.54 -23.66 -7.71
C SER A 262 0.53 -22.97 -9.09
N MET A 263 1.22 -21.82 -9.21
CA MET A 263 1.36 -21.13 -10.49
C MET A 263 2.21 -21.93 -11.49
N HIS A 264 3.33 -22.54 -11.03
CA HIS A 264 4.28 -23.22 -11.90
C HIS A 264 3.83 -24.62 -12.33
N GLU A 265 3.00 -25.29 -11.55
CA GLU A 265 2.50 -26.65 -11.83
C GLU A 265 1.19 -26.65 -12.65
N ALA A 266 0.60 -25.47 -12.89
CA ALA A 266 -0.57 -25.32 -13.72
C ALA A 266 -0.25 -25.50 -15.22
N GLU A 267 -1.17 -26.05 -16.00
CA GLU A 267 -1.14 -26.00 -17.46
C GLU A 267 -1.52 -24.61 -17.97
N VAL A 268 -2.55 -24.03 -17.33
CA VAL A 268 -3.05 -22.68 -17.62
C VAL A 268 -3.01 -21.83 -16.36
N LEU A 269 -2.29 -20.72 -16.42
CA LEU A 269 -2.25 -19.69 -15.39
C LEU A 269 -3.08 -18.49 -15.85
N VAL A 270 -4.11 -18.13 -15.08
CA VAL A 270 -4.97 -16.97 -15.35
C VAL A 270 -4.60 -15.84 -14.42
N LEU A 271 -4.08 -14.74 -14.95
CA LEU A 271 -3.77 -13.52 -14.22
C LEU A 271 -5.00 -12.60 -14.21
N LEU A 272 -5.60 -12.36 -13.07
CA LEU A 272 -6.81 -11.57 -12.90
C LEU A 272 -6.52 -10.24 -12.20
N GLY A 273 -6.52 -9.13 -12.95
CA GLY A 273 -6.37 -7.80 -12.40
C GLY A 273 -5.04 -7.58 -11.66
N THR A 274 -3.95 -8.13 -12.17
CA THR A 274 -2.61 -8.02 -11.59
C THR A 274 -1.58 -7.58 -12.61
N ASP A 275 -0.73 -6.63 -12.18
CA ASP A 275 0.50 -6.23 -12.87
C ASP A 275 1.69 -6.59 -11.97
N PHE A 276 1.80 -7.87 -11.63
CA PHE A 276 2.79 -8.40 -10.72
C PHE A 276 4.22 -8.14 -11.25
N PRO A 277 5.07 -7.40 -10.52
CA PRO A 277 6.27 -6.80 -11.09
C PRO A 277 7.46 -7.76 -11.27
N TYR A 278 7.43 -8.94 -10.66
CA TYR A 278 8.59 -9.82 -10.58
C TYR A 278 8.53 -10.93 -11.63
N GLU A 279 9.12 -10.69 -12.80
CA GLU A 279 9.16 -11.65 -13.91
C GLU A 279 9.77 -13.01 -13.51
N ALA A 280 10.78 -13.01 -12.64
CA ALA A 280 11.43 -14.23 -12.15
C ALA A 280 10.50 -15.20 -11.38
N PHE A 281 9.31 -14.72 -10.97
CA PHE A 281 8.30 -15.56 -10.32
C PHE A 281 7.25 -16.10 -11.31
N MET A 282 7.29 -15.70 -12.57
CA MET A 282 6.36 -16.19 -13.59
C MET A 282 6.85 -17.50 -14.19
N PRO A 283 5.97 -18.47 -14.46
CA PRO A 283 6.34 -19.70 -15.16
C PRO A 283 6.67 -19.42 -16.63
N GLU A 284 7.69 -20.08 -17.15
CA GLU A 284 8.14 -19.92 -18.55
C GLU A 284 7.41 -20.84 -19.52
N SER A 285 6.95 -22.02 -19.09
CA SER A 285 6.42 -23.10 -19.94
C SER A 285 4.90 -23.20 -19.94
N ASN A 286 4.21 -22.43 -19.11
CA ASN A 286 2.76 -22.51 -18.95
C ASN A 286 2.04 -21.64 -19.99
N THR A 287 0.80 -22.00 -20.32
CA THR A 287 -0.10 -21.09 -21.02
C THR A 287 -0.57 -20.02 -20.05
N ILE A 288 -0.22 -18.76 -20.32
CA ILE A 288 -0.59 -17.63 -19.46
C ILE A 288 -1.66 -16.80 -20.16
N VAL A 289 -2.77 -16.56 -19.45
CA VAL A 289 -3.84 -15.65 -19.84
C VAL A 289 -3.85 -14.47 -18.88
N GLN A 290 -4.11 -13.27 -19.37
CA GLN A 290 -4.18 -12.08 -18.54
C GLN A 290 -5.45 -11.27 -18.81
N VAL A 291 -6.17 -10.93 -17.76
CA VAL A 291 -7.30 -9.99 -17.77
C VAL A 291 -6.89 -8.74 -16.99
N ASP A 292 -6.87 -7.60 -17.64
CA ASP A 292 -6.59 -6.31 -16.97
C ASP A 292 -7.41 -5.19 -17.65
N ILE A 293 -7.90 -4.25 -16.84
CA ILE A 293 -8.65 -3.09 -17.33
C ILE A 293 -7.78 -2.11 -18.12
N ASN A 294 -6.46 -2.15 -17.91
CA ASN A 294 -5.51 -1.31 -18.62
C ASN A 294 -4.76 -2.11 -19.69
N PRO A 295 -5.03 -1.89 -20.99
CA PRO A 295 -4.41 -2.64 -22.07
C PRO A 295 -2.89 -2.53 -22.10
N ASN A 296 -2.31 -1.46 -21.57
CA ASN A 296 -0.86 -1.27 -21.51
C ASN A 296 -0.16 -2.21 -20.50
N ARG A 297 -0.90 -2.98 -19.71
CA ARG A 297 -0.35 -3.96 -18.77
C ARG A 297 -0.35 -5.37 -19.33
N LEU A 298 -1.13 -5.63 -20.38
CA LEU A 298 -1.22 -6.95 -20.99
C LEU A 298 0.13 -7.36 -21.59
N GLY A 299 0.64 -8.52 -21.17
CA GLY A 299 1.90 -9.09 -21.66
C GLY A 299 3.17 -8.37 -21.17
N ARG A 300 3.07 -7.38 -20.30
CA ARG A 300 4.20 -6.57 -19.87
C ARG A 300 5.19 -7.36 -18.99
N ARG A 301 4.70 -8.35 -18.24
CA ARG A 301 5.48 -9.10 -17.23
C ARG A 301 5.64 -10.58 -17.52
N ALA A 302 4.88 -11.11 -18.45
CA ALA A 302 4.94 -12.51 -18.84
C ALA A 302 4.58 -12.63 -20.31
N LYS A 303 5.08 -13.68 -20.98
CA LYS A 303 4.66 -14.02 -22.32
C LYS A 303 3.25 -14.61 -22.23
N ILE A 304 2.23 -13.82 -22.56
CA ILE A 304 0.84 -14.27 -22.53
C ILE A 304 0.43 -14.91 -23.86
N GLN A 305 -0.43 -15.91 -23.77
CA GLN A 305 -1.11 -16.55 -24.91
C GLN A 305 -2.34 -15.76 -25.32
N LEU A 306 -3.09 -15.26 -24.37
CA LEU A 306 -4.32 -14.50 -24.55
C LEU A 306 -4.37 -13.33 -23.58
N GLY A 307 -4.61 -12.12 -24.08
CA GLY A 307 -4.76 -10.90 -23.28
C GLY A 307 -6.14 -10.30 -23.49
N LEU A 308 -6.92 -10.15 -22.41
CA LEU A 308 -8.27 -9.59 -22.44
C LEU A 308 -8.29 -8.24 -21.74
N CYS A 309 -8.68 -7.19 -22.47
CA CYS A 309 -8.86 -5.87 -21.90
C CYS A 309 -10.26 -5.76 -21.27
N GLY A 310 -10.36 -5.86 -19.94
CA GLY A 310 -11.63 -5.82 -19.23
C GLY A 310 -11.50 -5.66 -17.72
N ASP A 311 -12.58 -5.19 -17.12
CA ASP A 311 -12.75 -5.26 -15.66
C ASP A 311 -12.93 -6.73 -15.27
N VAL A 312 -12.28 -7.19 -14.20
CA VAL A 312 -12.30 -8.60 -13.80
C VAL A 312 -13.73 -9.08 -13.54
N LYS A 313 -14.52 -8.32 -12.78
CA LYS A 313 -15.91 -8.69 -12.49
C LYS A 313 -16.74 -8.79 -13.76
N ASP A 314 -16.72 -7.75 -14.60
CA ASP A 314 -17.48 -7.72 -15.83
C ASP A 314 -17.09 -8.87 -16.78
N THR A 315 -15.79 -9.25 -16.79
CA THR A 315 -15.27 -10.37 -17.57
C THR A 315 -15.74 -11.72 -17.01
N LEU A 316 -15.69 -11.90 -15.68
CA LEU A 316 -16.13 -13.15 -15.05
C LEU A 316 -17.64 -13.35 -15.15
N ASP A 317 -18.46 -12.30 -15.08
CA ASP A 317 -19.91 -12.36 -15.26
C ASP A 317 -20.29 -12.97 -16.65
N GLU A 318 -19.52 -12.63 -17.71
CA GLU A 318 -19.73 -13.18 -19.06
C GLU A 318 -19.08 -14.56 -19.25
N LEU A 319 -17.96 -14.83 -18.58
CA LEU A 319 -17.20 -16.07 -18.71
C LEU A 319 -17.86 -17.26 -18.01
N ILE A 320 -18.32 -17.07 -16.77
CA ILE A 320 -18.83 -18.16 -15.91
C ILE A 320 -19.94 -18.99 -16.57
N PRO A 321 -20.91 -18.41 -17.28
CA PRO A 321 -21.94 -19.20 -17.97
C PRO A 321 -21.42 -20.14 -19.06
N LEU A 322 -20.19 -19.94 -19.54
CA LEU A 322 -19.56 -20.74 -20.59
C LEU A 322 -18.64 -21.84 -20.03
N ILE A 323 -18.41 -21.86 -18.71
CA ILE A 323 -17.48 -22.79 -18.05
C ILE A 323 -18.21 -24.07 -17.64
N HIS A 324 -17.64 -25.21 -17.99
CA HIS A 324 -18.12 -26.51 -17.59
C HIS A 324 -17.54 -26.92 -16.22
N GLN A 325 -18.35 -27.53 -15.37
CA GLN A 325 -17.89 -28.09 -14.10
C GLN A 325 -16.87 -29.21 -14.34
N LYS A 326 -15.67 -29.08 -13.78
CA LYS A 326 -14.66 -30.15 -13.78
C LYS A 326 -14.95 -31.18 -12.69
N GLU A 327 -14.78 -32.47 -13.03
CA GLU A 327 -14.95 -33.56 -12.07
C GLU A 327 -13.67 -33.84 -11.29
N ASP A 328 -12.49 -33.77 -11.97
CA ASP A 328 -11.21 -34.03 -11.34
C ASP A 328 -10.75 -32.83 -10.48
N ASP A 329 -10.59 -33.08 -9.18
CA ASP A 329 -10.12 -32.11 -8.19
C ASP A 329 -8.73 -32.46 -7.63
N SER A 330 -8.04 -33.45 -8.24
CA SER A 330 -6.76 -33.96 -7.74
C SER A 330 -5.68 -32.90 -7.63
N PHE A 331 -5.58 -32.00 -8.62
CA PHE A 331 -4.66 -30.88 -8.62
C PHE A 331 -4.96 -29.90 -7.49
N LEU A 332 -6.23 -29.51 -7.33
CA LEU A 332 -6.63 -28.63 -6.23
C LEU A 332 -6.28 -29.21 -4.86
N ARG A 333 -6.62 -30.49 -4.62
CA ARG A 333 -6.32 -31.15 -3.35
C ARG A 333 -4.83 -31.20 -3.04
N GLU A 334 -4.01 -31.44 -4.04
CA GLU A 334 -2.54 -31.41 -3.89
C GLU A 334 -2.05 -30.03 -3.46
N GLN A 335 -2.52 -28.96 -4.12
CA GLN A 335 -2.10 -27.59 -3.80
C GLN A 335 -2.62 -27.14 -2.43
N LEU A 336 -3.84 -27.52 -2.05
CA LEU A 336 -4.39 -27.24 -0.72
C LEU A 336 -3.59 -27.96 0.39
N ALA A 337 -3.14 -29.19 0.15
CA ALA A 337 -2.30 -29.93 1.11
C ALA A 337 -0.93 -29.23 1.30
N LYS A 338 -0.31 -28.72 0.21
CA LYS A 338 0.91 -27.90 0.30
C LYS A 338 0.66 -26.63 1.11
N TYR A 339 -0.47 -25.97 0.89
CA TYR A 339 -0.82 -24.74 1.62
C TYR A 339 -1.07 -24.99 3.10
N GLU A 340 -1.78 -26.07 3.47
CA GLU A 340 -1.99 -26.37 4.89
C GLU A 340 -0.66 -26.63 5.63
N LYS A 341 0.29 -27.29 4.99
CA LYS A 341 1.64 -27.43 5.57
C LYS A 341 2.32 -26.08 5.80
N VAL A 342 2.18 -25.14 4.87
CA VAL A 342 2.70 -23.76 5.04
C VAL A 342 2.02 -23.08 6.23
N ARG A 343 0.69 -23.20 6.35
CA ARG A 343 -0.07 -22.62 7.48
C ARG A 343 0.35 -23.21 8.83
N GLU A 344 0.59 -24.51 8.90
CA GLU A 344 1.11 -25.18 10.10
C GLU A 344 2.48 -24.62 10.50
N ASN A 345 3.37 -24.42 9.54
CA ASN A 345 4.68 -23.83 9.78
C ASN A 345 4.56 -22.40 10.30
N LEU A 346 3.72 -21.55 9.68
CA LEU A 346 3.46 -20.18 10.14
C LEU A 346 2.90 -20.15 11.58
N ARG A 347 1.94 -21.03 11.90
CA ARG A 347 1.39 -21.15 13.27
C ARG A 347 2.48 -21.56 14.26
N SER A 348 3.34 -22.50 13.86
CA SER A 348 4.46 -22.98 14.70
C SER A 348 5.48 -21.87 14.95
N ALA A 349 5.80 -21.05 13.94
CA ALA A 349 6.69 -19.90 14.09
C ALA A 349 6.06 -18.84 15.02
N ALA A 350 4.78 -18.51 14.83
CA ALA A 350 4.05 -17.57 15.67
C ALA A 350 3.92 -18.02 17.15
N ALA A 351 3.98 -19.31 17.43
CA ALA A 351 3.98 -19.82 18.81
C ALA A 351 5.29 -19.57 19.56
N VAL A 352 6.37 -19.23 18.86
CA VAL A 352 7.67 -18.92 19.47
C VAL A 352 7.69 -17.45 19.89
N ARG A 353 7.65 -17.20 21.20
CA ARG A 353 7.57 -15.84 21.73
C ARG A 353 8.91 -15.07 21.71
N GLY A 354 10.04 -15.78 21.78
CA GLY A 354 11.38 -15.21 21.90
C GLY A 354 11.87 -15.06 23.35
N LYS A 355 12.83 -14.18 23.53
CA LYS A 355 13.43 -13.83 24.84
C LYS A 355 13.46 -12.31 24.98
N GLU A 356 13.85 -11.81 26.18
CA GLU A 356 14.02 -10.37 26.40
C GLU A 356 14.83 -9.69 25.30
N GLU A 357 14.35 -8.53 24.84
CA GLU A 357 14.92 -7.72 23.75
C GLU A 357 15.11 -8.46 22.39
N LYS A 358 14.58 -9.69 22.27
CA LYS A 358 14.58 -10.52 21.07
C LYS A 358 13.22 -11.20 20.90
N ILE A 359 12.15 -10.41 20.95
CA ILE A 359 10.78 -10.88 20.76
C ILE A 359 10.59 -11.25 19.29
N GLN A 360 10.02 -12.44 19.03
CA GLN A 360 9.78 -12.86 17.65
C GLN A 360 8.68 -12.02 17.00
N PRO A 361 8.94 -11.39 15.84
CA PRO A 361 7.96 -10.53 15.18
C PRO A 361 6.72 -11.29 14.71
N GLU A 362 6.84 -12.59 14.41
CA GLU A 362 5.74 -13.49 14.07
C GLU A 362 4.75 -13.64 15.24
N TYR A 363 5.24 -13.74 16.44
CA TYR A 363 4.41 -13.74 17.63
C TYR A 363 3.70 -12.40 17.82
N VAL A 364 4.43 -11.30 17.66
CA VAL A 364 3.83 -9.96 17.78
C VAL A 364 2.66 -9.78 16.81
N ILE A 365 2.89 -10.10 15.54
CA ILE A 365 1.85 -9.89 14.52
C ILE A 365 0.68 -10.86 14.67
N SER A 366 0.89 -12.08 15.18
CA SER A 366 -0.20 -13.00 15.47
C SER A 366 -1.09 -12.48 16.60
N VAL A 367 -0.52 -11.85 17.62
CA VAL A 367 -1.28 -11.18 18.70
C VAL A 367 -2.03 -9.96 18.16
N VAL A 368 -1.42 -9.18 17.25
CA VAL A 368 -2.10 -8.07 16.59
C VAL A 368 -3.30 -8.57 15.78
N ASP A 369 -3.15 -9.66 15.01
CA ASP A 369 -4.23 -10.25 14.23
C ASP A 369 -5.39 -10.72 15.12
N GLU A 370 -5.07 -11.43 16.22
CA GLU A 370 -6.05 -11.95 17.20
C GLU A 370 -6.86 -10.84 17.88
N LEU A 371 -6.20 -9.74 18.25
CA LEU A 371 -6.83 -8.64 18.98
C LEU A 371 -7.52 -7.60 18.10
N SER A 372 -7.30 -7.65 16.78
CA SER A 372 -7.87 -6.69 15.85
C SER A 372 -9.32 -6.99 15.51
N SER A 373 -10.13 -5.93 15.38
CA SER A 373 -11.54 -6.06 14.96
C SER A 373 -11.67 -6.64 13.54
N ASP A 374 -12.84 -7.22 13.26
CA ASP A 374 -13.12 -7.81 11.95
C ASP A 374 -13.16 -6.79 10.80
N ASP A 375 -13.26 -5.51 11.12
CA ASP A 375 -13.26 -4.41 10.16
C ASP A 375 -12.03 -3.49 10.28
N ALA A 376 -10.98 -3.92 10.99
CA ALA A 376 -9.76 -3.14 11.18
C ALA A 376 -9.13 -2.68 9.86
N ILE A 377 -8.52 -1.49 9.89
CA ILE A 377 -7.69 -0.99 8.80
C ILE A 377 -6.23 -1.05 9.25
N PHE A 378 -5.43 -1.83 8.53
CA PHE A 378 -4.00 -1.92 8.74
C PHE A 378 -3.26 -1.03 7.76
N THR A 379 -2.26 -0.32 8.25
CA THR A 379 -1.26 0.35 7.41
C THR A 379 0.10 -0.24 7.74
N VAL A 380 0.85 -0.63 6.71
CA VAL A 380 2.11 -1.35 6.91
C VAL A 380 3.27 -0.61 6.26
N ASP A 381 4.35 -0.48 7.01
CA ASP A 381 5.56 0.18 6.55
C ASP A 381 6.38 -0.73 5.62
N THR A 382 7.08 -0.13 4.67
CA THR A 382 8.02 -0.86 3.81
C THR A 382 9.20 -1.38 4.63
N GLY A 383 9.55 -2.65 4.43
CA GLY A 383 10.58 -3.36 5.15
C GLY A 383 10.07 -4.68 5.76
N MET A 384 10.68 -5.14 6.85
CA MET A 384 10.32 -6.40 7.48
C MET A 384 8.88 -6.42 8.02
N THR A 385 8.34 -5.30 8.48
CA THR A 385 6.94 -5.17 8.92
C THR A 385 5.94 -5.52 7.82
N CYS A 386 6.28 -5.20 6.56
CA CYS A 386 5.48 -5.57 5.41
C CYS A 386 5.39 -7.10 5.25
N VAL A 387 6.49 -7.80 5.47
CA VAL A 387 6.53 -9.28 5.39
C VAL A 387 5.65 -9.90 6.46
N TRP A 388 5.78 -9.42 7.70
CA TRP A 388 4.98 -9.94 8.82
C TRP A 388 3.49 -9.68 8.61
N GLY A 389 3.11 -8.46 8.21
CA GLY A 389 1.72 -8.13 7.84
C GLY A 389 1.19 -9.00 6.71
N ALA A 390 1.98 -9.22 5.67
CA ALA A 390 1.62 -10.04 4.53
C ALA A 390 1.32 -11.50 4.90
N ARG A 391 2.13 -12.10 5.77
CA ARG A 391 2.05 -13.52 6.09
C ARG A 391 1.05 -13.85 7.18
N TYR A 392 0.88 -12.98 8.18
CA TYR A 392 0.15 -13.33 9.40
C TYR A 392 -1.22 -12.65 9.55
N LEU A 393 -1.43 -11.42 9.04
CA LEU A 393 -2.76 -10.81 9.09
C LEU A 393 -3.75 -11.60 8.24
N GLN A 394 -4.92 -11.89 8.79
CA GLN A 394 -5.98 -12.63 8.10
C GLN A 394 -7.04 -11.68 7.54
N ALA A 395 -7.55 -12.00 6.35
CA ALA A 395 -8.68 -11.29 5.76
C ALA A 395 -10.01 -11.79 6.34
N THR A 396 -10.94 -10.86 6.51
CA THR A 396 -12.31 -11.12 7.00
C THR A 396 -13.40 -10.69 6.00
N GLY A 397 -12.97 -10.15 4.83
CA GLY A 397 -13.86 -9.46 3.90
C GLY A 397 -14.12 -7.99 4.24
N MET A 398 -13.95 -7.59 5.50
CA MET A 398 -14.12 -6.21 5.95
C MET A 398 -12.79 -5.52 6.28
N ARG A 399 -11.77 -6.26 6.71
CA ARG A 399 -10.44 -5.73 6.98
C ARG A 399 -9.82 -5.16 5.70
N LYS A 400 -9.06 -4.06 5.86
CA LYS A 400 -8.31 -3.43 4.77
C LYS A 400 -6.85 -3.32 5.14
N MET A 401 -5.98 -3.36 4.14
CA MET A 401 -4.54 -3.20 4.34
C MET A 401 -3.96 -2.28 3.28
N LEU A 402 -3.25 -1.26 3.74
CA LEU A 402 -2.56 -0.27 2.91
C LEU A 402 -1.06 -0.33 3.15
N GLY A 403 -0.30 0.08 2.15
CA GLY A 403 1.14 0.21 2.22
C GLY A 403 1.71 0.74 0.91
N SER A 404 2.97 1.09 0.90
CA SER A 404 3.67 1.56 -0.30
C SER A 404 4.14 0.39 -1.18
N PHE A 405 3.20 -0.48 -1.60
CA PHE A 405 3.53 -1.77 -2.23
C PHE A 405 4.13 -1.67 -3.64
N ASN A 406 3.91 -0.57 -4.34
CA ASN A 406 4.40 -0.36 -5.70
C ASN A 406 5.52 0.68 -5.80
N HIS A 407 5.61 1.57 -4.81
CA HIS A 407 6.66 2.58 -4.72
C HIS A 407 7.77 2.17 -3.75
N GLY A 408 7.41 1.44 -2.68
CA GLY A 408 8.37 0.89 -1.73
C GLY A 408 8.94 1.92 -0.75
N SER A 409 8.21 3.00 -0.49
CA SER A 409 8.69 4.02 0.45
C SER A 409 8.57 3.55 1.89
N MET A 410 9.59 3.80 2.68
CA MET A 410 9.52 3.78 4.14
C MET A 410 8.68 4.96 4.66
N ALA A 411 8.31 4.95 5.93
CA ALA A 411 7.55 5.99 6.63
C ALA A 411 6.07 6.15 6.22
N ASN A 412 5.55 5.30 5.35
CA ASN A 412 4.18 5.41 4.84
C ASN A 412 3.10 5.00 5.85
N ALA A 413 3.39 4.08 6.79
CA ALA A 413 2.37 3.46 7.63
C ALA A 413 1.63 4.47 8.54
N MET A 414 2.35 5.30 9.29
CA MET A 414 1.75 6.30 10.17
C MET A 414 0.95 7.36 9.39
N PRO A 415 1.48 8.00 8.33
CA PRO A 415 0.73 8.93 7.50
C PRO A 415 -0.53 8.32 6.86
N GLN A 416 -0.44 7.12 6.34
CA GLN A 416 -1.61 6.42 5.78
C GLN A 416 -2.66 6.12 6.85
N ALA A 417 -2.24 5.81 8.10
CA ALA A 417 -3.15 5.63 9.22
C ALA A 417 -3.90 6.93 9.58
N ILE A 418 -3.26 8.09 9.45
CA ILE A 418 -3.92 9.40 9.63
C ILE A 418 -5.05 9.55 8.61
N GLY A 419 -4.78 9.28 7.33
CA GLY A 419 -5.79 9.31 6.28
C GLY A 419 -6.93 8.31 6.52
N ALA A 420 -6.60 7.09 6.92
CA ALA A 420 -7.57 6.03 7.22
C ALA A 420 -8.49 6.40 8.39
N ALA A 421 -7.94 6.89 9.49
CA ALA A 421 -8.72 7.28 10.67
C ALA A 421 -9.65 8.48 10.41
N LEU A 422 -9.23 9.40 9.54
CA LEU A 422 -10.05 10.53 9.13
C LEU A 422 -11.13 10.13 8.11
N ALA A 423 -10.85 9.16 7.23
CA ALA A 423 -11.80 8.65 6.24
C ALA A 423 -12.91 7.81 6.88
N TYR A 424 -12.54 7.00 7.87
CA TYR A 424 -13.46 6.07 8.56
C TYR A 424 -13.43 6.29 10.09
N PRO A 425 -14.04 7.38 10.58
CA PRO A 425 -14.16 7.59 12.02
C PRO A 425 -14.90 6.42 12.69
N GLY A 426 -14.33 5.93 13.78
CA GLY A 426 -14.90 4.82 14.55
C GLY A 426 -14.42 3.42 14.15
N ARG A 427 -13.73 3.25 13.01
CA ARG A 427 -13.04 1.99 12.71
C ARG A 427 -11.68 1.92 13.41
N GLN A 428 -11.32 0.73 13.83
CA GLN A 428 -9.99 0.48 14.39
C GLN A 428 -8.92 0.67 13.30
N VAL A 429 -7.91 1.50 13.58
CA VAL A 429 -6.77 1.73 12.68
C VAL A 429 -5.49 1.33 13.41
N VAL A 430 -4.75 0.38 12.81
CA VAL A 430 -3.50 -0.15 13.34
C VAL A 430 -2.37 0.10 12.33
N ALA A 431 -1.38 0.89 12.73
CA ALA A 431 -0.19 1.16 11.93
C ALA A 431 0.96 0.25 12.38
N LEU A 432 1.42 -0.61 11.48
CA LEU A 432 2.59 -1.47 11.68
C LEU A 432 3.81 -0.73 11.16
N CYS A 433 4.59 -0.16 12.05
CA CYS A 433 5.73 0.69 11.73
C CYS A 433 7.04 -0.06 11.95
N GLY A 434 7.99 0.07 11.02
CA GLY A 434 9.38 -0.20 11.30
C GLY A 434 9.99 0.96 12.10
N ASP A 435 10.99 0.67 12.93
CA ASP A 435 11.73 1.69 13.70
C ASP A 435 12.40 2.72 12.77
N GLY A 436 12.96 2.26 11.64
CA GLY A 436 13.50 3.13 10.60
C GLY A 436 12.44 4.00 9.95
N GLY A 437 11.28 3.42 9.60
CA GLY A 437 10.21 4.14 8.93
C GLY A 437 9.58 5.21 9.80
N ILE A 438 9.16 4.87 11.02
CA ILE A 438 8.52 5.85 11.92
C ILE A 438 9.46 7.02 12.24
N SER A 439 10.78 6.79 12.29
CA SER A 439 11.77 7.83 12.57
C SER A 439 11.78 8.94 11.53
N MET A 440 11.46 8.66 10.28
CA MET A 440 11.55 9.62 9.17
C MET A 440 10.49 10.71 9.23
N LEU A 441 9.26 10.38 9.68
CA LEU A 441 8.14 11.32 9.78
C LEU A 441 7.60 11.46 11.21
N LEU A 442 8.46 11.24 12.21
CA LEU A 442 8.12 11.18 13.63
C LEU A 442 7.36 12.43 14.14
N GLY A 443 7.59 13.60 13.53
CA GLY A 443 6.91 14.84 13.87
C GLY A 443 5.38 14.79 13.72
N ASP A 444 4.87 13.94 12.83
CA ASP A 444 3.43 13.81 12.60
C ASP A 444 2.67 12.97 13.64
N LEU A 445 3.35 12.44 14.66
CA LEU A 445 2.69 12.02 15.90
C LEU A 445 1.88 13.19 16.52
N ALA A 446 2.38 14.43 16.38
CA ALA A 446 1.65 15.62 16.80
C ALA A 446 0.34 15.84 16.02
N THR A 447 0.28 15.44 14.75
CA THR A 447 -0.96 15.47 13.97
C THR A 447 -2.00 14.49 14.52
N ILE A 448 -1.58 13.27 14.87
CA ILE A 448 -2.46 12.27 15.50
C ILE A 448 -3.06 12.82 16.79
N VAL A 449 -2.24 13.42 17.64
CA VAL A 449 -2.67 14.02 18.91
C VAL A 449 -3.60 15.21 18.67
N GLN A 450 -3.24 16.11 17.77
CA GLN A 450 -4.02 17.33 17.46
C GLN A 450 -5.46 17.02 17.04
N TYR A 451 -5.66 15.95 16.27
CA TYR A 451 -6.98 15.54 15.78
C TYR A 451 -7.61 14.41 16.58
N HIS A 452 -7.01 14.01 17.71
CA HIS A 452 -7.48 12.93 18.59
C HIS A 452 -7.79 11.63 17.83
N LEU A 453 -6.92 11.24 16.89
CA LEU A 453 -7.12 10.06 16.05
C LEU A 453 -6.78 8.79 16.84
N PRO A 454 -7.71 7.83 17.00
CA PRO A 454 -7.52 6.65 17.87
C PRO A 454 -6.63 5.57 17.21
N ILE A 455 -5.52 6.00 16.60
CA ILE A 455 -4.59 5.13 15.88
C ILE A 455 -3.72 4.35 16.87
N LYS A 456 -3.54 3.06 16.62
CA LYS A 456 -2.63 2.19 17.37
C LYS A 456 -1.36 1.98 16.54
N LEU A 457 -0.26 2.59 16.97
CA LEU A 457 1.05 2.51 16.33
C LEU A 457 1.85 1.38 17.00
N ILE A 458 2.11 0.31 16.25
CA ILE A 458 2.91 -0.83 16.70
C ILE A 458 4.27 -0.75 16.02
N VAL A 459 5.29 -0.42 16.79
CA VAL A 459 6.65 -0.25 16.29
C VAL A 459 7.44 -1.53 16.50
N PHE A 460 7.83 -2.18 15.41
CA PHE A 460 8.75 -3.31 15.40
C PHE A 460 10.16 -2.74 15.44
N ASN A 461 10.73 -2.67 16.63
CA ASN A 461 12.03 -2.06 16.87
C ASN A 461 13.12 -3.14 16.93
N ASN A 462 13.71 -3.45 15.81
CA ASN A 462 14.84 -4.37 15.71
C ASN A 462 16.20 -3.64 15.69
N ARG A 463 16.23 -2.32 15.83
CA ARG A 463 17.42 -1.48 15.74
C ARG A 463 18.21 -1.67 14.44
N SER A 464 17.52 -2.01 13.34
CA SER A 464 18.18 -2.32 12.08
C SER A 464 17.28 -2.02 10.88
N LEU A 465 17.88 -1.65 9.76
CA LEU A 465 17.25 -1.68 8.44
C LEU A 465 17.24 -3.15 7.95
N GLY A 466 16.42 -3.99 8.59
CA GLY A 466 16.47 -5.45 8.48
C GLY A 466 16.32 -6.00 7.06
N MET A 467 15.50 -5.37 6.19
CA MET A 467 15.37 -5.80 4.79
C MET A 467 16.66 -5.55 4.01
N VAL A 468 17.29 -4.39 4.19
CA VAL A 468 18.58 -4.04 3.55
C VAL A 468 19.69 -4.97 4.05
N LYS A 469 19.71 -5.24 5.38
CA LYS A 469 20.64 -6.22 5.96
C LYS A 469 20.50 -7.59 5.27
N LEU A 470 19.26 -8.09 5.15
CA LEU A 470 18.99 -9.37 4.47
C LEU A 470 19.46 -9.36 3.01
N GLU A 471 19.17 -8.30 2.27
CA GLU A 471 19.59 -8.17 0.87
C GLU A 471 21.10 -8.17 0.71
N MET A 472 21.83 -7.48 1.59
CA MET A 472 23.30 -7.53 1.61
C MET A 472 23.81 -8.93 1.92
N GLU A 473 23.27 -9.60 2.94
CA GLU A 473 23.69 -10.93 3.36
C GLU A 473 23.48 -11.99 2.27
N VAL A 474 22.34 -12.00 1.58
CA VAL A 474 22.08 -12.94 0.48
C VAL A 474 22.88 -12.60 -0.79
N ALA A 475 23.36 -11.36 -0.93
CA ALA A 475 24.30 -10.96 -1.98
C ALA A 475 25.78 -11.34 -1.67
N GLY A 476 26.05 -11.93 -0.50
CA GLY A 476 27.41 -12.30 -0.09
C GLY A 476 28.22 -11.14 0.51
N LEU A 477 27.54 -10.07 0.95
CA LEU A 477 28.12 -8.87 1.52
C LEU A 477 27.83 -8.81 3.03
N PRO A 478 28.82 -8.56 3.91
CA PRO A 478 28.55 -8.19 5.29
C PRO A 478 27.69 -6.94 5.35
N ASP A 479 26.76 -6.88 6.29
CA ASP A 479 25.91 -5.71 6.49
C ASP A 479 26.74 -4.50 6.93
N TRP A 480 26.41 -3.34 6.36
CA TRP A 480 27.08 -2.07 6.62
C TRP A 480 26.08 -0.92 6.67
N GLN A 481 26.17 -0.08 7.71
CA GLN A 481 25.28 1.06 7.95
C GLN A 481 23.78 0.68 8.08
N THR A 482 23.49 -0.53 8.50
CA THR A 482 22.12 -1.02 8.72
C THR A 482 21.68 -0.89 10.18
N THR A 483 22.64 -0.84 11.11
CA THR A 483 22.36 -0.69 12.56
C THR A 483 21.88 0.71 12.88
N MET A 484 20.84 0.81 13.71
CA MET A 484 20.23 2.07 14.12
C MET A 484 20.32 2.28 15.64
N LEU A 485 20.64 3.51 16.04
CA LEU A 485 20.51 3.97 17.43
C LEU A 485 19.18 4.74 17.56
N ASN A 486 18.17 4.07 18.08
CA ASN A 486 16.82 4.62 18.16
C ASN A 486 16.60 5.40 19.47
N PRO A 487 15.71 6.42 19.48
CA PRO A 487 15.18 6.99 20.70
C PRO A 487 14.28 5.99 21.43
N ASP A 488 13.93 6.28 22.67
CA ASP A 488 12.82 5.63 23.35
C ASP A 488 11.50 6.14 22.77
N PHE A 489 10.95 5.42 21.78
CA PHE A 489 9.72 5.83 21.08
C PHE A 489 8.52 5.98 22.01
N ALA A 490 8.43 5.18 23.07
CA ALA A 490 7.35 5.30 24.04
C ALA A 490 7.42 6.63 24.80
N ARG A 491 8.64 7.06 25.20
CA ARG A 491 8.83 8.37 25.82
C ARG A 491 8.59 9.51 24.86
N VAL A 492 8.96 9.36 23.59
CA VAL A 492 8.62 10.36 22.56
C VAL A 492 7.11 10.49 22.44
N ALA A 493 6.37 9.39 22.34
CA ALA A 493 4.91 9.41 22.30
C ALA A 493 4.30 10.11 23.52
N LEU A 494 4.76 9.78 24.73
CA LEU A 494 4.32 10.42 25.97
C LEU A 494 4.59 11.93 25.98
N SER A 495 5.76 12.37 25.52
CA SER A 495 6.10 13.79 25.45
C SER A 495 5.28 14.56 24.43
N MET A 496 4.75 13.88 23.41
CA MET A 496 3.82 14.45 22.41
C MET A 496 2.35 14.39 22.86
N GLY A 497 2.04 13.79 24.01
CA GLY A 497 0.68 13.76 24.58
C GLY A 497 -0.17 12.55 24.19
N MET A 498 0.44 11.47 23.71
CA MET A 498 -0.23 10.19 23.47
C MET A 498 0.28 9.08 24.39
N ALA A 499 -0.49 8.02 24.58
CA ALA A 499 -0.03 6.88 25.38
C ALA A 499 1.17 6.19 24.72
N GLY A 500 2.19 5.85 25.51
CA GLY A 500 3.43 5.20 25.06
C GLY A 500 3.79 4.02 25.95
N TYR A 501 4.14 2.89 25.32
CA TYR A 501 4.51 1.64 26.00
C TYR A 501 5.78 1.06 25.40
N ASN A 502 6.70 0.61 26.26
CA ASN A 502 7.85 -0.20 25.86
C ASN A 502 7.61 -1.66 26.23
N VAL A 503 7.81 -2.57 25.29
CA VAL A 503 7.73 -4.01 25.51
C VAL A 503 9.07 -4.63 25.15
N ILE A 504 9.74 -5.17 26.16
CA ILE A 504 11.05 -5.83 26.04
C ILE A 504 11.00 -7.31 26.41
N ASN A 505 9.93 -7.71 27.12
CA ASN A 505 9.70 -9.10 27.51
C ASN A 505 8.54 -9.68 26.69
N PRO A 506 8.69 -10.87 26.08
CA PRO A 506 7.65 -11.49 25.27
C PRO A 506 6.33 -11.73 26.03
N ASP A 507 6.38 -11.98 27.34
CA ASP A 507 5.18 -12.18 28.15
C ASP A 507 4.32 -10.91 28.32
N ASP A 508 4.91 -9.73 28.09
CA ASP A 508 4.22 -8.44 28.16
C ASP A 508 3.53 -8.05 26.83
N VAL A 509 3.78 -8.76 25.72
CA VAL A 509 3.22 -8.43 24.40
C VAL A 509 1.70 -8.50 24.42
N PHE A 510 1.14 -9.66 24.75
CA PHE A 510 -0.32 -9.85 24.74
C PHE A 510 -1.04 -8.89 25.70
N PRO A 511 -0.69 -8.81 27.01
CA PRO A 511 -1.42 -7.93 27.93
C PRO A 511 -1.28 -6.45 27.57
N THR A 512 -0.13 -6.01 27.02
CA THR A 512 0.05 -4.62 26.61
C THR A 512 -0.80 -4.31 25.36
N LEU A 513 -0.75 -5.15 24.34
CA LEU A 513 -1.55 -4.96 23.13
C LEU A 513 -3.06 -5.03 23.43
N GLN A 514 -3.50 -5.97 24.26
CA GLN A 514 -4.89 -6.05 24.69
C GLN A 514 -5.35 -4.77 25.41
N LYS A 515 -4.54 -4.26 26.31
CA LYS A 515 -4.81 -2.97 26.99
C LYS A 515 -4.92 -1.81 26.00
N VAL A 516 -3.98 -1.74 25.05
CA VAL A 516 -3.91 -0.66 24.06
C VAL A 516 -5.08 -0.72 23.07
N PHE A 517 -5.47 -1.89 22.62
CA PHE A 517 -6.57 -2.06 21.66
C PHE A 517 -7.93 -1.77 22.29
N ASN A 518 -8.09 -2.03 23.59
CA ASN A 518 -9.30 -1.73 24.34
C ASN A 518 -9.36 -0.28 24.86
N ALA A 519 -8.27 0.49 24.76
CA ALA A 519 -8.23 1.87 25.23
C ALA A 519 -8.71 2.85 24.15
N ASP A 520 -9.43 3.88 24.57
CA ASP A 520 -9.72 5.02 23.70
C ASP A 520 -8.46 5.85 23.43
N GLY A 521 -8.44 6.56 22.29
CA GLY A 521 -7.37 7.48 21.92
C GLY A 521 -6.14 6.82 21.29
N PRO A 522 -5.15 7.65 20.87
CA PRO A 522 -3.93 7.19 20.22
C PRO A 522 -2.96 6.54 21.20
N ALA A 523 -2.26 5.53 20.72
CA ALA A 523 -1.20 4.88 21.50
C ALA A 523 -0.06 4.39 20.58
N LEU A 524 1.16 4.43 21.12
CA LEU A 524 2.34 3.85 20.49
C LEU A 524 2.90 2.75 21.41
N VAL A 525 3.08 1.56 20.83
CA VAL A 525 3.72 0.43 21.50
C VAL A 525 5.04 0.14 20.78
N ASN A 526 6.15 0.40 21.46
CA ASN A 526 7.50 0.10 20.99
C ASN A 526 7.88 -1.31 21.46
N ILE A 527 8.00 -2.26 20.54
CA ILE A 527 8.29 -3.67 20.83
C ILE A 527 9.69 -4.00 20.34
N MET A 528 10.55 -4.46 21.27
CA MET A 528 11.91 -4.86 20.93
C MET A 528 11.90 -6.23 20.27
N THR A 529 12.05 -6.25 18.94
CA THR A 529 12.04 -7.48 18.14
C THR A 529 13.44 -7.99 17.84
N ASP A 530 13.54 -9.29 17.54
CA ASP A 530 14.82 -9.93 17.21
C ASP A 530 15.39 -9.34 15.90
N PRO A 531 16.58 -8.72 15.92
CA PRO A 531 17.22 -8.16 14.72
C PRO A 531 17.64 -9.23 13.69
N ASN A 532 17.68 -10.50 14.10
CA ASN A 532 18.08 -11.62 13.25
C ASN A 532 16.86 -12.40 12.71
N ALA A 533 15.63 -12.03 13.05
CA ALA A 533 14.43 -12.59 12.45
C ALA A 533 14.32 -12.15 10.99
N LEU A 534 14.69 -13.04 10.08
CA LEU A 534 14.71 -12.80 8.63
C LEU A 534 13.62 -13.65 7.98
N ALA A 535 12.80 -13.02 7.15
CA ALA A 535 11.80 -13.74 6.37
C ALA A 535 12.38 -14.17 5.03
N MET A 536 12.55 -15.45 4.85
CA MET A 536 13.05 -16.00 3.59
C MET A 536 12.01 -15.91 2.47
N PRO A 537 12.41 -15.60 1.21
CA PRO A 537 11.52 -15.63 0.06
C PRO A 537 11.04 -17.08 -0.24
N PRO A 538 9.91 -17.24 -0.96
CA PRO A 538 9.31 -18.55 -1.24
C PRO A 538 10.17 -19.45 -2.13
N LYS A 539 11.11 -18.90 -2.87
CA LYS A 539 12.13 -19.58 -3.67
C LYS A 539 13.48 -18.97 -3.33
N ILE A 540 14.41 -19.81 -2.89
CA ILE A 540 15.78 -19.40 -2.66
C ILE A 540 16.62 -19.91 -3.84
N GLU A 541 17.28 -19.01 -4.55
CA GLU A 541 18.23 -19.36 -5.60
C GLU A 541 19.51 -19.92 -4.98
N PHE A 542 20.16 -20.89 -5.65
CA PHE A 542 21.44 -21.45 -5.18
C PHE A 542 22.51 -20.37 -4.97
N SER A 543 22.52 -19.35 -5.82
CA SER A 543 23.37 -18.16 -5.70
C SER A 543 23.13 -17.39 -4.39
N GLN A 544 21.88 -17.28 -3.95
CA GLN A 544 21.51 -16.62 -2.68
C GLN A 544 21.95 -17.46 -1.47
N MET A 545 21.79 -18.78 -1.54
CA MET A 545 22.32 -19.68 -0.50
C MET A 545 23.85 -19.59 -0.40
N LEU A 546 24.53 -19.55 -1.54
CA LEU A 546 25.98 -19.41 -1.59
C LEU A 546 26.41 -18.03 -1.06
N GLY A 547 25.70 -16.96 -1.46
CA GLY A 547 25.94 -15.61 -0.97
C GLY A 547 25.79 -15.51 0.55
N PHE A 548 24.71 -16.04 1.10
CA PHE A 548 24.49 -16.08 2.54
C PHE A 548 25.59 -16.86 3.28
N ALA A 549 25.98 -18.03 2.78
CA ALA A 549 27.08 -18.81 3.37
C ALA A 549 28.42 -18.05 3.31
N GLN A 550 28.71 -17.35 2.21
CA GLN A 550 29.89 -16.50 2.08
C GLN A 550 29.88 -15.33 3.09
N THR A 551 28.71 -14.71 3.30
CA THR A 551 28.56 -13.65 4.30
C THR A 551 28.81 -14.17 5.70
N MET A 552 28.22 -15.31 6.08
CA MET A 552 28.44 -15.93 7.40
C MET A 552 29.93 -16.22 7.62
N TYR A 553 30.63 -16.71 6.60
CA TYR A 553 32.07 -16.93 6.67
C TYR A 553 32.86 -15.61 6.87
N LYS A 554 32.52 -14.54 6.13
CA LYS A 554 33.16 -13.23 6.26
C LYS A 554 32.92 -12.62 7.64
N LEU A 555 31.69 -12.69 8.16
CA LEU A 555 31.35 -12.22 9.51
C LEU A 555 32.12 -12.96 10.60
N MET A 556 32.34 -14.27 10.44
CA MET A 556 33.21 -15.03 11.35
C MET A 556 34.65 -14.52 11.32
N MET A 557 35.19 -14.25 10.11
CA MET A 557 36.54 -13.74 9.96
C MET A 557 36.72 -12.31 10.52
N GLU A 558 35.66 -11.53 10.57
CA GLU A 558 35.62 -10.20 11.19
C GLU A 558 35.37 -10.24 12.71
N GLY A 559 35.32 -11.43 13.32
CA GLY A 559 35.13 -11.60 14.76
C GLY A 559 33.65 -11.50 15.23
N ARG A 560 32.68 -11.51 14.32
CA ARG A 560 31.23 -11.43 14.59
C ARG A 560 30.60 -12.82 14.75
N SER A 561 31.34 -13.81 15.25
CA SER A 561 30.89 -15.21 15.37
C SER A 561 29.62 -15.40 16.19
N LYS A 562 29.39 -14.56 17.22
CA LYS A 562 28.17 -14.62 18.02
C LYS A 562 26.93 -14.26 17.19
N GLU A 563 27.03 -13.25 16.35
CA GLU A 563 25.95 -12.84 15.46
C GLU A 563 25.63 -13.90 14.43
N VAL A 564 26.66 -14.57 13.87
CA VAL A 564 26.48 -15.70 12.95
C VAL A 564 25.70 -16.84 13.63
N LEU A 565 26.06 -17.20 14.85
CA LEU A 565 25.37 -18.25 15.60
C LEU A 565 23.92 -17.85 15.91
N ASP A 566 23.70 -16.61 16.35
CA ASP A 566 22.36 -16.06 16.63
C ASP A 566 21.50 -16.04 15.35
N THR A 567 22.07 -15.63 14.21
CA THR A 567 21.38 -15.59 12.91
C THR A 567 21.01 -17.02 12.45
N ILE A 568 21.92 -17.98 12.57
CA ILE A 568 21.66 -19.38 12.20
C ILE A 568 20.59 -19.98 13.14
N ASP A 569 20.69 -19.79 14.44
CA ASP A 569 19.74 -20.37 15.43
C ASP A 569 18.32 -19.80 15.23
N THR A 570 18.21 -18.49 15.01
CA THR A 570 16.92 -17.85 14.76
C THR A 570 16.32 -18.33 13.44
N ASN A 571 17.09 -18.46 12.38
CA ASN A 571 16.59 -18.76 11.04
C ASN A 571 16.54 -20.26 10.70
N LEU A 572 17.21 -21.15 11.43
CA LEU A 572 17.08 -22.60 11.26
C LEU A 572 15.62 -23.09 11.36
N LYS A 573 14.78 -22.37 12.10
CA LYS A 573 13.35 -22.64 12.22
C LYS A 573 12.60 -22.26 10.94
N HIS A 574 13.02 -21.17 10.30
CA HIS A 574 12.43 -20.67 9.05
C HIS A 574 12.90 -21.46 7.81
N TRP A 575 14.07 -22.07 7.85
CA TRP A 575 14.54 -22.96 6.77
C TRP A 575 13.63 -24.17 6.56
N LYS A 576 12.99 -24.66 7.62
CA LYS A 576 11.98 -25.74 7.53
C LYS A 576 10.69 -25.28 6.85
N GLU A 577 10.49 -23.99 6.67
CA GLU A 577 9.32 -23.42 5.99
C GLU A 577 9.48 -23.39 4.47
N VAL A 578 10.71 -23.44 3.97
CA VAL A 578 11.06 -23.31 2.55
C VAL A 578 11.35 -24.68 1.92
N PHE A 579 11.78 -25.67 2.70
CA PHE A 579 12.07 -27.04 2.31
C PHE A 579 11.10 -28.04 2.97
#